data_0578399a283b53708a6f0a53be9fd802
#
_entry.id   0578399a283b53708a6f0a53be9fd802
#
_cell.length_a   1.000
_cell.length_b   1.000
_cell.length_c   1.000
_cell.angle_alpha   90.00
_cell.angle_beta   90.00
_cell.angle_gamma   90.00
#
_symmetry.space_group_name_H-M   'P 1'
#
loop_
_entity.id
_entity.type
_entity.pdbx_description
1 polymer ?
#
loop_
_entity_poly.entity_id
_entity_poly.type
_entity_poly.pdbx_seq_one_letter_code
_entity_poly.pdbx_strand_id
1 'polypeptide(L)'
;MLAYAVKRLISLAISLLVASAVIFAVVEIAPGDPARFMLGINAQPDTVAALRAELGLDVPKWQRYLDWLGGMAVGDFGTSYTYRTPVAQMVADRLWVSLPLALYALALSTAIAFPAALIAAARRGRGPDVAVMGATQLGVAVPNFWFAMLLVLLFAINLGWFSAGGFPGWDDPLAAIKALTLPAIALALPQAAILARVMRSALIDVLGEDFIRTARAKGLTMPQALWRHGVRNALIPVLTILGLQFAFLLAGAII
;
A
#
# COMPACT_ATOMS: atom_id res chain seq x y z
N MET A 1 1.04 -14.61 25.74
CA MET A 1 0.68 -13.42 24.96
C MET A 1 1.78 -12.37 25.00
N LEU A 2 2.22 -11.87 26.18
CA LEU A 2 3.26 -10.85 26.29
C LEU A 2 4.59 -11.24 25.63
N ALA A 3 5.11 -12.44 25.90
CA ALA A 3 6.35 -12.94 25.30
C ALA A 3 6.28 -13.01 23.76
N TYR A 4 5.12 -13.35 23.21
CA TYR A 4 4.91 -13.34 21.75
C TYR A 4 4.94 -11.91 21.19
N ALA A 5 4.26 -10.97 21.86
CA ALA A 5 4.26 -9.56 21.45
C ALA A 5 5.68 -8.96 21.49
N VAL A 6 6.42 -9.20 22.58
CA VAL A 6 7.81 -8.76 22.73
C VAL A 6 8.70 -9.33 21.62
N LYS A 7 8.60 -10.65 21.34
CA LYS A 7 9.36 -11.27 20.24
C LYS A 7 9.05 -10.64 18.87
N ARG A 8 7.78 -10.30 18.63
CA ARG A 8 7.35 -9.63 17.38
C ARG A 8 7.90 -8.21 17.29
N LEU A 9 7.86 -7.44 18.38
CA LEU A 9 8.42 -6.09 18.44
C LEU A 9 9.94 -6.10 18.21
N ILE A 10 10.67 -7.03 18.83
CA ILE A 10 12.11 -7.18 18.60
C ILE A 10 12.39 -7.54 17.13
N SER A 11 11.65 -8.48 16.57
CA SER A 11 11.79 -8.85 15.15
C SER A 11 11.52 -7.66 14.22
N LEU A 12 10.50 -6.85 14.52
CA LEU A 12 10.19 -5.62 13.78
C LEU A 12 11.34 -4.62 13.89
N ALA A 13 11.85 -4.35 15.10
CA ALA A 13 12.95 -3.44 15.32
C ALA A 13 14.22 -3.85 14.57
N ILE A 14 14.57 -5.14 14.60
CA ILE A 14 15.72 -5.68 13.85
C ILE A 14 15.49 -5.50 12.34
N SER A 15 14.29 -5.83 11.83
CA SER A 15 13.97 -5.66 10.41
C SER A 15 14.08 -4.20 9.96
N LEU A 16 13.61 -3.26 10.78
CA LEU A 16 13.71 -1.82 10.49
C LEU A 16 15.17 -1.35 10.51
N LEU A 17 15.98 -1.82 11.48
CA LEU A 17 17.40 -1.50 11.53
C LEU A 17 18.15 -2.03 10.33
N VAL A 18 17.90 -3.26 9.92
CA VAL A 18 18.53 -3.85 8.72
C VAL A 18 18.09 -3.09 7.46
N ALA A 19 16.80 -2.79 7.32
CA ALA A 19 16.29 -2.04 6.18
C ALA A 19 16.89 -0.63 6.13
N SER A 20 16.98 0.08 7.26
CA SER A 20 17.59 1.42 7.33
C SER A 20 19.08 1.40 6.96
N ALA A 21 19.82 0.39 7.43
CA ALA A 21 21.24 0.23 7.09
C ALA A 21 21.43 -0.04 5.59
N VAL A 22 20.59 -0.89 4.99
CA VAL A 22 20.63 -1.16 3.55
C VAL A 22 20.28 0.10 2.74
N ILE A 23 19.24 0.83 3.11
CA ILE A 23 18.84 2.07 2.42
C ILE A 23 19.95 3.09 2.51
N PHE A 24 20.52 3.31 3.71
CA PHE A 24 21.64 4.23 3.90
C PHE A 24 22.85 3.83 3.05
N ALA A 25 23.23 2.56 3.05
CA ALA A 25 24.34 2.06 2.25
C ALA A 25 24.10 2.26 0.74
N VAL A 26 22.90 1.98 0.25
CA VAL A 26 22.54 2.19 -1.17
C VAL A 26 22.65 3.67 -1.55
N VAL A 27 22.12 4.57 -0.72
CA VAL A 27 22.19 6.02 -0.98
C VAL A 27 23.63 6.53 -0.93
N GLU A 28 24.45 5.99 -0.02
CA GLU A 28 25.86 6.38 0.14
C GLU A 28 26.78 5.84 -0.97
N ILE A 29 26.39 4.71 -1.59
CA ILE A 29 27.13 4.11 -2.73
C ILE A 29 26.67 4.71 -4.06
N ALA A 30 25.47 5.28 -4.10
CA ALA A 30 24.93 5.88 -5.32
C ALA A 30 25.92 6.92 -5.89
N PRO A 31 26.24 6.87 -7.19
CA PRO A 31 27.18 7.80 -7.80
C PRO A 31 26.61 9.22 -7.78
N GLY A 32 27.41 10.16 -7.32
CA GLY A 32 27.08 11.57 -7.26
C GLY A 32 27.50 12.22 -5.95
N ASP A 33 27.79 13.51 -6.02
CA ASP A 33 28.09 14.34 -4.85
C ASP A 33 26.88 15.26 -4.61
N PRO A 34 26.15 15.12 -3.48
CA PRO A 34 25.01 15.96 -3.19
C PRO A 34 25.32 17.46 -3.27
N ALA A 35 26.50 17.89 -2.81
CA ALA A 35 26.90 19.28 -2.86
C ALA A 35 27.07 19.79 -4.31
N ARG A 36 27.66 18.96 -5.17
CA ARG A 36 27.76 19.27 -6.61
C ARG A 36 26.40 19.29 -7.29
N PHE A 37 25.54 18.36 -6.92
CA PHE A 37 24.17 18.32 -7.46
C PHE A 37 23.39 19.59 -7.12
N MET A 38 23.52 20.08 -5.88
CA MET A 38 22.83 21.30 -5.42
C MET A 38 23.37 22.58 -6.05
N LEU A 39 24.66 22.65 -6.32
CA LEU A 39 25.35 23.85 -6.87
C LEU A 39 25.39 23.86 -8.40
N GLY A 40 25.12 22.71 -9.02
CA GLY A 40 25.20 22.57 -10.48
C GLY A 40 26.60 22.23 -11.01
N ILE A 41 26.64 21.90 -12.31
CA ILE A 41 27.84 21.35 -12.97
C ILE A 41 29.02 22.34 -12.98
N ASN A 42 28.73 23.64 -12.97
CA ASN A 42 29.73 24.71 -13.09
C ASN A 42 30.20 25.26 -11.72
N ALA A 43 29.88 24.58 -10.62
CA ALA A 43 30.26 25.04 -9.28
C ALA A 43 31.78 25.04 -9.08
N GLN A 44 32.26 26.10 -8.45
CA GLN A 44 33.65 26.23 -8.09
C GLN A 44 34.07 25.19 -7.03
N PRO A 45 35.28 24.59 -7.09
CA PRO A 45 35.70 23.57 -6.13
C PRO A 45 35.60 24.00 -4.67
N ASP A 46 35.96 25.25 -4.39
CA ASP A 46 35.93 25.82 -3.03
C ASP A 46 34.51 25.96 -2.49
N THR A 47 33.55 26.34 -3.34
CA THR A 47 32.11 26.42 -2.97
C THR A 47 31.53 25.03 -2.72
N VAL A 48 31.96 24.04 -3.51
CA VAL A 48 31.54 22.64 -3.29
C VAL A 48 32.11 22.12 -1.96
N ALA A 49 33.38 22.39 -1.66
CA ALA A 49 34.01 21.98 -0.42
C ALA A 49 33.33 22.62 0.81
N ALA A 50 32.98 23.91 0.74
CA ALA A 50 32.28 24.62 1.80
C ALA A 50 30.91 24.02 2.04
N LEU A 51 30.13 23.74 0.98
CA LEU A 51 28.80 23.12 1.10
C LEU A 51 28.87 21.67 1.60
N ARG A 52 29.91 20.91 1.22
CA ARG A 52 30.13 19.55 1.77
C ARG A 52 30.33 19.58 3.28
N ALA A 53 31.15 20.53 3.77
CA ALA A 53 31.37 20.70 5.20
C ALA A 53 30.07 21.11 5.93
N GLU A 54 29.31 22.06 5.35
CA GLU A 54 28.02 22.51 5.89
C GLU A 54 26.99 21.34 5.96
N LEU A 55 26.93 20.50 4.94
CA LEU A 55 26.05 19.33 4.89
C LEU A 55 26.56 18.13 5.70
N GLY A 56 27.75 18.25 6.34
CA GLY A 56 28.34 17.17 7.12
C GLY A 56 28.73 15.95 6.29
N LEU A 57 28.96 16.11 4.97
CA LEU A 57 29.34 15.02 4.08
C LEU A 57 30.72 14.49 4.31
N ASP A 58 31.57 15.27 5.00
CA ASP A 58 32.96 14.91 5.35
C ASP A 58 33.05 14.12 6.68
N VAL A 59 31.95 14.00 7.41
CA VAL A 59 31.84 13.15 8.62
C VAL A 59 31.91 11.67 8.23
N PRO A 60 32.57 10.80 9.04
CA PRO A 60 32.59 9.35 8.78
C PRO A 60 31.22 8.76 8.56
N LYS A 61 31.08 7.90 7.56
CA LYS A 61 29.76 7.33 7.13
C LYS A 61 29.01 6.64 8.27
N TRP A 62 29.69 5.90 9.14
CA TRP A 62 29.09 5.23 10.28
C TRP A 62 28.50 6.22 11.29
N GLN A 63 29.15 7.35 11.51
CA GLN A 63 28.65 8.40 12.40
C GLN A 63 27.42 9.07 11.79
N ARG A 64 27.46 9.42 10.51
CA ARG A 64 26.29 9.96 9.78
C ARG A 64 25.08 9.02 9.84
N TYR A 65 25.33 7.71 9.75
CA TYR A 65 24.26 6.71 9.90
C TYR A 65 23.64 6.74 11.31
N LEU A 66 24.47 6.78 12.35
CA LEU A 66 23.98 6.83 13.73
C LEU A 66 23.25 8.14 14.03
N ASP A 67 23.76 9.28 13.55
CA ASP A 67 23.12 10.59 13.70
C ASP A 67 21.76 10.61 13.00
N TRP A 68 21.70 10.09 11.77
CA TRP A 68 20.45 9.96 11.03
C TRP A 68 19.44 9.01 11.70
N LEU A 69 19.90 7.87 12.21
CA LEU A 69 19.06 6.92 12.93
C LEU A 69 18.52 7.54 14.23
N GLY A 70 19.37 8.29 14.94
CA GLY A 70 18.96 9.04 16.14
C GLY A 70 17.94 10.13 15.81
N GLY A 71 18.15 10.87 14.73
CA GLY A 71 17.20 11.87 14.22
C GLY A 71 15.83 11.26 13.91
N MET A 72 15.79 10.13 13.20
CA MET A 72 14.52 9.44 12.92
C MET A 72 13.73 9.07 14.18
N ALA A 73 14.40 8.70 15.27
CA ALA A 73 13.75 8.35 16.52
C ALA A 73 12.99 9.53 17.18
N VAL A 74 13.38 10.76 16.86
CA VAL A 74 12.74 12.01 17.35
C VAL A 74 11.95 12.73 16.26
N GLY A 75 11.78 12.11 15.09
CA GLY A 75 11.01 12.67 13.97
C GLY A 75 11.77 13.63 13.06
N ASP A 76 13.09 13.73 13.23
CA ASP A 76 13.98 14.45 12.31
C ASP A 76 14.52 13.49 11.25
N PHE A 77 13.98 13.60 10.04
CA PHE A 77 14.42 12.83 8.87
C PHE A 77 15.48 13.55 8.03
N GLY A 78 16.00 14.66 8.52
CA GLY A 78 16.94 15.52 7.82
C GLY A 78 16.28 16.44 6.79
N THR A 79 17.12 17.07 5.98
CA THR A 79 16.70 18.01 4.92
C THR A 79 16.97 17.42 3.54
N SER A 80 16.01 17.57 2.64
CA SER A 80 16.14 17.14 1.24
C SER A 80 17.21 18.00 0.53
N TYR A 81 18.20 17.37 -0.05
CA TYR A 81 19.22 18.07 -0.84
C TYR A 81 18.66 18.72 -2.11
N THR A 82 17.60 18.13 -2.69
CA THR A 82 16.98 18.65 -3.91
C THR A 82 16.04 19.81 -3.63
N TYR A 83 15.16 19.67 -2.63
CA TYR A 83 14.08 20.63 -2.35
C TYR A 83 14.42 21.63 -1.26
N ARG A 84 15.51 21.41 -0.50
CA ARG A 84 15.94 22.24 0.64
C ARG A 84 14.87 22.43 1.71
N THR A 85 14.01 21.42 1.87
CA THR A 85 12.92 21.40 2.84
C THR A 85 13.09 20.19 3.78
N PRO A 86 12.58 20.26 5.02
CA PRO A 86 12.59 19.10 5.93
C PRO A 86 11.87 17.91 5.31
N VAL A 87 12.53 16.76 5.31
CA VAL A 87 11.95 15.50 4.76
C VAL A 87 10.69 15.12 5.52
N ALA A 88 10.64 15.35 6.85
CA ALA A 88 9.46 15.11 7.67
C ALA A 88 8.20 15.84 7.12
N GLN A 89 8.36 17.10 6.73
CA GLN A 89 7.26 17.88 6.13
C GLN A 89 6.84 17.30 4.79
N MET A 90 7.81 17.00 3.92
CA MET A 90 7.51 16.41 2.60
C MET A 90 6.75 15.09 2.71
N VAL A 91 7.15 14.24 3.67
CA VAL A 91 6.47 12.97 3.95
C VAL A 91 5.06 13.21 4.49
N ALA A 92 4.89 14.14 5.44
CA ALA A 92 3.60 14.48 6.01
C ALA A 92 2.62 14.98 4.93
N ASP A 93 3.06 15.90 4.07
CA ASP A 93 2.24 16.45 2.98
C ASP A 93 1.79 15.35 2.00
N ARG A 94 2.66 14.41 1.69
CA ARG A 94 2.31 13.26 0.81
C ARG A 94 1.39 12.28 1.51
N LEU A 95 1.65 11.93 2.76
CA LEU A 95 0.81 11.01 3.52
C LEU A 95 -0.60 11.54 3.71
N TRP A 96 -0.78 12.86 3.78
CA TRP A 96 -2.10 13.50 3.91
C TRP A 96 -3.03 13.21 2.71
N VAL A 97 -2.48 12.84 1.58
CA VAL A 97 -3.23 12.43 0.38
C VAL A 97 -3.16 10.91 0.17
N SER A 98 -1.94 10.35 0.27
CA SER A 98 -1.69 8.93 -0.05
C SER A 98 -2.36 7.97 0.92
N LEU A 99 -2.42 8.30 2.23
CA LEU A 99 -3.05 7.44 3.22
C LEU A 99 -4.57 7.33 3.03
N PRO A 100 -5.34 8.42 2.87
CA PRO A 100 -6.75 8.33 2.52
C PRO A 100 -7.01 7.61 1.21
N LEU A 101 -6.19 7.84 0.18
CA LEU A 101 -6.30 7.14 -1.09
C LEU A 101 -6.10 5.62 -0.93
N ALA A 102 -5.05 5.20 -0.19
CA ALA A 102 -4.77 3.78 0.05
C ALA A 102 -5.91 3.11 0.86
N LEU A 103 -6.42 3.78 1.89
CA LEU A 103 -7.55 3.29 2.68
C LEU A 103 -8.83 3.20 1.84
N TYR A 104 -9.09 4.19 0.99
CA TYR A 104 -10.24 4.17 0.10
C TYR A 104 -10.14 3.03 -0.93
N ALA A 105 -8.99 2.85 -1.57
CA ALA A 105 -8.75 1.74 -2.49
C ALA A 105 -8.87 0.37 -1.79
N LEU A 106 -8.35 0.25 -0.55
CA LEU A 106 -8.46 -0.96 0.25
C LEU A 106 -9.92 -1.27 0.62
N ALA A 107 -10.69 -0.26 1.01
CA ALA A 107 -12.12 -0.41 1.30
C ALA A 107 -12.91 -0.85 0.07
N LEU A 108 -12.67 -0.21 -1.09
CA LEU A 108 -13.29 -0.59 -2.36
C LEU A 108 -12.90 -2.02 -2.78
N SER A 109 -11.61 -2.36 -2.70
CA SER A 109 -11.15 -3.71 -3.06
C SER A 109 -11.80 -4.78 -2.18
N THR A 110 -11.92 -4.50 -0.88
CA THR A 110 -12.59 -5.40 0.07
C THR A 110 -14.08 -5.52 -0.21
N ALA A 111 -14.76 -4.39 -0.46
CA ALA A 111 -16.18 -4.35 -0.77
C ALA A 111 -16.52 -5.13 -2.06
N ILE A 112 -15.63 -5.16 -3.04
CA ILE A 112 -15.78 -5.94 -4.27
C ILE A 112 -15.41 -7.41 -4.06
N ALA A 113 -14.27 -7.67 -3.41
CA ALA A 113 -13.71 -9.02 -3.27
C ALA A 113 -14.55 -9.91 -2.38
N PHE A 114 -15.10 -9.36 -1.29
CA PHE A 114 -15.83 -10.12 -0.28
C PHE A 114 -17.08 -10.82 -0.87
N PRO A 115 -18.04 -10.11 -1.49
CA PRO A 115 -19.20 -10.76 -2.10
C PRO A 115 -18.81 -11.66 -3.28
N ALA A 116 -17.83 -11.28 -4.10
CA ALA A 116 -17.36 -12.08 -5.20
C ALA A 116 -16.80 -13.45 -4.71
N ALA A 117 -15.97 -13.44 -3.67
CA ALA A 117 -15.42 -14.66 -3.08
C ALA A 117 -16.49 -15.56 -2.46
N LEU A 118 -17.48 -14.97 -1.76
CA LEU A 118 -18.60 -15.70 -1.19
C LEU A 118 -19.45 -16.40 -2.27
N ILE A 119 -19.78 -15.69 -3.34
CA ILE A 119 -20.55 -16.24 -4.48
C ILE A 119 -19.78 -17.38 -5.14
N ALA A 120 -18.48 -17.19 -5.38
CA ALA A 120 -17.61 -18.19 -5.99
C ALA A 120 -17.46 -19.43 -5.11
N ALA A 121 -17.19 -19.26 -3.80
CA ALA A 121 -17.02 -20.38 -2.86
C ALA A 121 -18.33 -21.16 -2.66
N ALA A 122 -19.48 -20.48 -2.54
CA ALA A 122 -20.79 -21.11 -2.37
C ALA A 122 -21.21 -21.91 -3.61
N ARG A 123 -20.69 -21.57 -4.79
CA ARG A 123 -21.03 -22.21 -6.07
C ARG A 123 -19.81 -22.82 -6.76
N ARG A 124 -18.89 -23.36 -5.96
CA ARG A 124 -17.63 -23.96 -6.42
C ARG A 124 -17.83 -24.87 -7.63
N GLY A 125 -17.04 -24.66 -8.68
CA GLY A 125 -17.04 -25.42 -9.92
C GLY A 125 -18.24 -25.17 -10.86
N ARG A 126 -19.12 -24.20 -10.51
CA ARG A 126 -20.27 -23.82 -11.35
C ARG A 126 -19.99 -22.50 -12.08
N GLY A 127 -20.89 -22.13 -13.00
CA GLY A 127 -20.75 -20.92 -13.82
C GLY A 127 -20.39 -19.64 -13.07
N PRO A 128 -21.05 -19.28 -11.95
CA PRO A 128 -20.66 -18.10 -11.18
C PRO A 128 -19.25 -18.13 -10.61
N ASP A 129 -18.75 -19.31 -10.20
CA ASP A 129 -17.38 -19.48 -9.75
C ASP A 129 -16.38 -19.22 -10.90
N VAL A 130 -16.63 -19.85 -12.04
CA VAL A 130 -15.81 -19.68 -13.26
C VAL A 130 -15.81 -18.21 -13.71
N ALA A 131 -16.97 -17.56 -13.70
CA ALA A 131 -17.10 -16.16 -14.08
C ALA A 131 -16.31 -15.22 -13.15
N VAL A 132 -16.41 -15.39 -11.83
CA VAL A 132 -15.65 -14.62 -10.85
C VAL A 132 -14.15 -14.87 -11.03
N MET A 133 -13.72 -16.12 -11.16
CA MET A 133 -12.31 -16.45 -11.35
C MET A 133 -11.76 -15.90 -12.67
N GLY A 134 -12.53 -15.95 -13.75
CA GLY A 134 -12.20 -15.33 -15.03
C GLY A 134 -12.06 -13.80 -14.90
N ALA A 135 -13.01 -13.15 -14.24
CA ALA A 135 -12.97 -11.71 -13.98
C ALA A 135 -11.74 -11.31 -13.13
N THR A 136 -11.38 -12.13 -12.11
CA THR A 136 -10.15 -11.86 -11.34
C THR A 136 -8.90 -11.99 -12.18
N GLN A 137 -8.86 -12.90 -13.15
CA GLN A 137 -7.71 -13.04 -14.04
C GLN A 137 -7.55 -11.79 -14.93
N LEU A 138 -8.64 -11.28 -15.46
CA LEU A 138 -8.63 -10.03 -16.22
C LEU A 138 -8.22 -8.84 -15.36
N GLY A 139 -8.74 -8.74 -14.12
CA GLY A 139 -8.41 -7.67 -13.18
C GLY A 139 -6.92 -7.60 -12.81
N VAL A 140 -6.21 -8.73 -12.81
CA VAL A 140 -4.75 -8.77 -12.56
C VAL A 140 -3.95 -8.51 -13.85
N ALA A 141 -4.48 -8.91 -15.01
CA ALA A 141 -3.77 -8.77 -16.28
C ALA A 141 -3.72 -7.31 -16.78
N VAL A 142 -4.66 -6.47 -16.38
CA VAL A 142 -4.74 -5.07 -16.81
C VAL A 142 -3.76 -4.21 -16.01
N PRO A 143 -2.82 -3.49 -16.66
CA PRO A 143 -1.91 -2.58 -15.97
C PRO A 143 -2.69 -1.42 -15.31
N ASN A 144 -2.39 -1.15 -14.03
CA ASN A 144 -3.10 -0.12 -13.24
C ASN A 144 -3.08 1.26 -13.89
N PHE A 145 -1.92 1.69 -14.39
CA PHE A 145 -1.77 3.00 -15.01
C PHE A 145 -2.61 3.14 -16.30
N TRP A 146 -2.67 2.08 -17.10
CA TRP A 146 -3.48 2.05 -18.31
C TRP A 146 -4.97 2.13 -17.99
N PHE A 147 -5.41 1.34 -16.98
CA PHE A 147 -6.79 1.41 -16.52
C PHE A 147 -7.15 2.77 -15.92
N ALA A 148 -6.24 3.37 -15.15
CA ALA A 148 -6.41 4.74 -14.65
C ALA A 148 -6.59 5.76 -15.78
N MET A 149 -5.77 5.67 -16.85
CA MET A 149 -5.92 6.55 -18.01
C MET A 149 -7.28 6.38 -18.71
N LEU A 150 -7.76 5.14 -18.85
CA LEU A 150 -9.10 4.89 -19.44
C LEU A 150 -10.22 5.47 -18.57
N LEU A 151 -10.11 5.35 -17.23
CA LEU A 151 -11.08 5.96 -16.31
C LEU A 151 -11.09 7.49 -16.44
N VAL A 152 -9.92 8.12 -16.50
CA VAL A 152 -9.81 9.57 -16.68
C VAL A 152 -10.37 9.98 -18.04
N LEU A 153 -10.02 9.28 -19.11
CA LEU A 153 -10.54 9.57 -20.45
C LEU A 153 -12.05 9.50 -20.50
N LEU A 154 -12.64 8.44 -19.92
CA LEU A 154 -14.08 8.25 -19.96
C LEU A 154 -14.82 9.19 -19.02
N PHE A 155 -14.44 9.18 -17.73
CA PHE A 155 -15.24 9.83 -16.68
C PHE A 155 -14.88 11.28 -16.43
N ALA A 156 -13.63 11.69 -16.70
CA ALA A 156 -13.22 13.07 -16.51
C ALA A 156 -13.29 13.87 -17.81
N ILE A 157 -12.76 13.34 -18.92
CA ILE A 157 -12.67 14.10 -20.19
C ILE A 157 -13.99 14.01 -20.96
N ASN A 158 -14.51 12.80 -21.22
CA ASN A 158 -15.70 12.64 -22.07
C ASN A 158 -17.01 12.96 -21.33
N LEU A 159 -17.17 12.49 -20.09
CA LEU A 159 -18.40 12.66 -19.32
C LEU A 159 -18.37 13.90 -18.41
N GLY A 160 -17.20 14.42 -18.06
CA GLY A 160 -17.07 15.58 -17.17
C GLY A 160 -17.54 15.35 -15.74
N TRP A 161 -17.64 14.08 -15.31
CA TRP A 161 -18.16 13.73 -13.97
C TRP A 161 -17.13 13.93 -12.87
N PHE A 162 -15.83 13.76 -13.20
CA PHE A 162 -14.70 13.83 -12.29
C PHE A 162 -13.66 14.82 -12.80
N SER A 163 -12.73 15.24 -11.94
CA SER A 163 -11.55 16.01 -12.35
C SER A 163 -10.53 15.10 -13.05
N ALA A 164 -9.88 15.62 -14.09
CA ALA A 164 -8.82 14.91 -14.80
C ALA A 164 -7.50 14.84 -14.00
N GLY A 165 -7.36 15.62 -12.93
CA GLY A 165 -6.19 15.65 -12.07
C GLY A 165 -6.28 16.75 -11.02
N GLY A 166 -5.24 16.81 -10.15
CA GLY A 166 -5.18 17.73 -9.05
C GLY A 166 -5.98 17.25 -7.82
N PHE A 167 -5.46 17.60 -6.64
CA PHE A 167 -6.14 17.35 -5.37
C PHE A 167 -6.52 18.71 -4.78
N PRO A 168 -7.83 18.97 -4.52
CA PRO A 168 -8.30 20.31 -4.12
C PRO A 168 -7.99 20.68 -2.65
N GLY A 169 -7.41 19.76 -1.90
CA GLY A 169 -7.27 19.90 -0.44
C GLY A 169 -8.44 19.28 0.32
N TRP A 170 -8.36 19.32 1.64
CA TRP A 170 -9.39 18.75 2.54
C TRP A 170 -10.39 19.79 3.05
N ASP A 171 -10.28 21.04 2.62
CA ASP A 171 -11.21 22.10 2.98
C ASP A 171 -12.62 21.82 2.45
N ASP A 172 -12.71 21.12 1.30
CA ASP A 172 -13.95 20.52 0.79
C ASP A 172 -13.81 18.99 0.73
N PRO A 173 -14.26 18.26 1.77
CA PRO A 173 -14.15 16.81 1.83
C PRO A 173 -14.86 16.07 0.68
N LEU A 174 -15.96 16.64 0.15
CA LEU A 174 -16.69 16.02 -0.95
C LEU A 174 -15.90 16.12 -2.26
N ALA A 175 -15.34 17.28 -2.55
CA ALA A 175 -14.45 17.47 -3.70
C ALA A 175 -13.18 16.62 -3.57
N ALA A 176 -12.61 16.52 -2.36
CA ALA A 176 -11.45 15.67 -2.07
C ALA A 176 -11.73 14.19 -2.36
N ILE A 177 -12.83 13.64 -1.81
CA ILE A 177 -13.22 12.23 -2.06
C ILE A 177 -13.49 12.02 -3.55
N LYS A 178 -14.16 12.95 -4.21
CA LYS A 178 -14.43 12.88 -5.65
C LYS A 178 -13.12 12.84 -6.46
N ALA A 179 -12.13 13.66 -6.11
CA ALA A 179 -10.83 13.65 -6.77
C ALA A 179 -10.06 12.33 -6.57
N LEU A 180 -10.19 11.70 -5.40
CA LEU A 180 -9.55 10.42 -5.09
C LEU A 180 -10.29 9.20 -5.70
N THR A 181 -11.53 9.35 -6.19
CA THR A 181 -12.37 8.22 -6.61
C THR A 181 -11.78 7.46 -7.81
N LEU A 182 -11.42 8.13 -8.89
CA LEU A 182 -10.87 7.44 -10.07
C LEU A 182 -9.52 6.75 -9.77
N PRO A 183 -8.56 7.41 -9.09
CA PRO A 183 -7.34 6.73 -8.62
C PRO A 183 -7.63 5.55 -7.69
N ALA A 184 -8.58 5.69 -6.76
CA ALA A 184 -8.95 4.61 -5.84
C ALA A 184 -9.53 3.39 -6.58
N ILE A 185 -10.38 3.60 -7.59
CA ILE A 185 -10.93 2.52 -8.43
C ILE A 185 -9.81 1.83 -9.20
N ALA A 186 -8.89 2.59 -9.79
CA ALA A 186 -7.76 2.03 -10.54
C ALA A 186 -6.86 1.15 -9.68
N LEU A 187 -6.57 1.59 -8.45
CA LEU A 187 -5.78 0.83 -7.48
C LEU A 187 -6.56 -0.36 -6.90
N ALA A 188 -7.86 -0.22 -6.68
CA ALA A 188 -8.69 -1.23 -6.05
C ALA A 188 -8.92 -2.47 -6.91
N LEU A 189 -9.03 -2.33 -8.25
CA LEU A 189 -9.41 -3.43 -9.14
C LEU A 189 -8.48 -4.64 -9.05
N PRO A 190 -7.15 -4.53 -9.24
CA PRO A 190 -6.25 -5.68 -9.12
C PRO A 190 -6.16 -6.20 -7.69
N GLN A 191 -6.28 -5.33 -6.69
CA GLN A 191 -6.29 -5.74 -5.29
C GLN A 191 -7.55 -6.55 -4.96
N ALA A 192 -8.71 -6.15 -5.48
CA ALA A 192 -9.95 -6.91 -5.36
C ALA A 192 -9.84 -8.29 -6.01
N ALA A 193 -9.21 -8.37 -7.17
CA ALA A 193 -9.01 -9.62 -7.89
C ALA A 193 -8.13 -10.60 -7.10
N ILE A 194 -7.03 -10.12 -6.52
CA ILE A 194 -6.15 -10.93 -5.67
C ILE A 194 -6.88 -11.37 -4.40
N LEU A 195 -7.52 -10.43 -3.71
CA LEU A 195 -8.22 -10.67 -2.45
C LEU A 195 -9.39 -11.66 -2.62
N ALA A 196 -10.18 -11.51 -3.70
CA ALA A 196 -11.28 -12.42 -4.00
C ALA A 196 -10.80 -13.86 -4.19
N ARG A 197 -9.66 -14.06 -4.85
CA ARG A 197 -9.06 -15.37 -5.08
C ARG A 197 -8.59 -16.01 -3.78
N VAL A 198 -7.85 -15.25 -2.96
CA VAL A 198 -7.35 -15.74 -1.67
C VAL A 198 -8.50 -16.06 -0.73
N MET A 199 -9.48 -15.17 -0.64
CA MET A 199 -10.65 -15.38 0.22
C MET A 199 -11.50 -16.56 -0.25
N ARG A 200 -11.70 -16.71 -1.56
CA ARG A 200 -12.38 -17.89 -2.12
C ARG A 200 -11.67 -19.19 -1.72
N SER A 201 -10.33 -19.25 -1.86
CA SER A 201 -9.56 -20.43 -1.46
C SER A 201 -9.74 -20.73 0.02
N ALA A 202 -9.54 -19.73 0.88
CA ALA A 202 -9.72 -19.87 2.32
C ALA A 202 -11.13 -20.32 2.72
N LEU A 203 -12.16 -19.80 2.03
CA LEU A 203 -13.54 -20.23 2.25
C LEU A 203 -13.78 -21.67 1.84
N ILE A 204 -13.21 -22.12 0.72
CA ILE A 204 -13.32 -23.51 0.25
C ILE A 204 -12.64 -24.47 1.22
N ASP A 205 -11.47 -24.11 1.74
CA ASP A 205 -10.74 -24.93 2.71
C ASP A 205 -11.57 -25.08 4.00
N VAL A 206 -12.08 -23.99 4.53
CA VAL A 206 -12.94 -23.98 5.72
C VAL A 206 -14.24 -24.75 5.51
N LEU A 207 -14.83 -24.73 4.30
CA LEU A 207 -16.04 -25.50 4.01
C LEU A 207 -15.84 -27.03 4.08
N GLY A 208 -14.61 -27.50 3.99
CA GLY A 208 -14.24 -28.90 4.18
C GLY A 208 -14.19 -29.37 5.63
N GLU A 209 -14.17 -28.45 6.58
CA GLU A 209 -13.96 -28.72 8.00
C GLU A 209 -15.17 -29.37 8.70
N ASP A 210 -14.89 -30.18 9.73
CA ASP A 210 -15.92 -30.95 10.46
C ASP A 210 -16.92 -30.06 11.20
N PHE A 211 -16.52 -28.89 11.65
CA PHE A 211 -17.46 -27.98 12.30
C PHE A 211 -18.51 -27.41 11.32
N ILE A 212 -18.19 -27.29 10.03
CA ILE A 212 -19.17 -26.94 8.99
C ILE A 212 -20.14 -28.11 8.75
N ARG A 213 -19.64 -29.35 8.71
CA ARG A 213 -20.48 -30.55 8.62
C ARG A 213 -21.46 -30.62 9.80
N THR A 214 -20.96 -30.38 11.01
CA THR A 214 -21.76 -30.32 12.24
C THR A 214 -22.83 -29.24 12.17
N ALA A 215 -22.48 -28.03 11.71
CA ALA A 215 -23.44 -26.93 11.55
C ALA A 215 -24.58 -27.29 10.56
N ARG A 216 -24.20 -27.98 9.47
CA ARG A 216 -25.19 -28.46 8.49
C ARG A 216 -26.07 -29.58 9.04
N ALA A 217 -25.50 -30.51 9.80
CA ALA A 217 -26.25 -31.55 10.48
C ALA A 217 -27.29 -31.00 11.49
N LYS A 218 -27.01 -29.80 12.04
CA LYS A 218 -27.93 -29.04 12.90
C LYS A 218 -28.99 -28.23 12.12
N GLY A 219 -29.09 -28.41 10.80
CA GLY A 219 -30.14 -27.81 9.96
C GLY A 219 -29.75 -26.50 9.26
N LEU A 220 -28.50 -26.02 9.37
CA LEU A 220 -28.06 -24.85 8.61
C LEU A 220 -27.91 -25.17 7.11
N THR A 221 -28.43 -24.28 6.26
CA THR A 221 -28.13 -24.33 4.83
C THR A 221 -26.66 -24.02 4.56
N MET A 222 -26.14 -24.40 3.39
CA MET A 222 -24.75 -24.10 3.04
C MET A 222 -24.41 -22.61 3.11
N PRO A 223 -25.21 -21.66 2.57
CA PRO A 223 -24.96 -20.23 2.72
C PRO A 223 -24.95 -19.76 4.17
N GLN A 224 -25.84 -20.29 5.01
CA GLN A 224 -25.90 -19.95 6.44
C GLN A 224 -24.66 -20.46 7.19
N ALA A 225 -24.24 -21.70 6.93
CA ALA A 225 -23.02 -22.26 7.53
C ALA A 225 -21.78 -21.49 7.08
N LEU A 226 -21.69 -21.13 5.79
CA LEU A 226 -20.63 -20.32 5.23
C LEU A 226 -20.54 -18.95 5.92
N TRP A 227 -21.65 -18.22 5.99
CA TRP A 227 -21.69 -16.88 6.57
C TRP A 227 -21.38 -16.89 8.08
N ARG A 228 -22.04 -17.78 8.82
CA ARG A 228 -21.97 -17.80 10.29
C ARG A 228 -20.66 -18.40 10.84
N HIS A 229 -20.11 -19.39 10.14
CA HIS A 229 -18.95 -20.14 10.60
C HIS A 229 -17.75 -20.04 9.65
N GLY A 230 -18.01 -20.12 8.33
CA GLY A 230 -16.97 -20.13 7.31
C GLY A 230 -16.19 -18.82 7.23
N VAL A 231 -16.89 -17.70 7.11
CA VAL A 231 -16.28 -16.37 6.95
C VAL A 231 -15.32 -16.05 8.09
N ARG A 232 -15.77 -16.25 9.35
CA ARG A 232 -14.95 -15.92 10.52
C ARG A 232 -13.60 -16.67 10.54
N ASN A 233 -13.58 -17.93 10.14
CA ASN A 233 -12.36 -18.72 10.11
C ASN A 233 -11.50 -18.43 8.87
N ALA A 234 -12.13 -18.15 7.73
CA ALA A 234 -11.44 -17.75 6.51
C ALA A 234 -10.80 -16.35 6.59
N LEU A 235 -11.22 -15.49 7.53
CA LEU A 235 -10.64 -14.14 7.70
C LEU A 235 -9.18 -14.17 8.15
N ILE A 236 -8.69 -15.22 8.81
CA ILE A 236 -7.32 -15.26 9.33
C ILE A 236 -6.28 -15.05 8.21
N PRO A 237 -6.22 -15.86 7.14
CA PRO A 237 -5.32 -15.61 6.01
C PRO A 237 -5.67 -14.33 5.24
N VAL A 238 -6.94 -13.96 5.18
CA VAL A 238 -7.41 -12.76 4.48
C VAL A 238 -6.87 -11.49 5.13
N LEU A 239 -6.87 -11.39 6.47
CA LEU A 239 -6.32 -10.25 7.20
C LEU A 239 -4.81 -10.07 6.94
N THR A 240 -4.07 -11.16 6.80
CA THR A 240 -2.65 -11.08 6.44
C THR A 240 -2.46 -10.46 5.05
N ILE A 241 -3.26 -10.90 4.07
CA ILE A 241 -3.22 -10.34 2.72
C ILE A 241 -3.68 -8.88 2.71
N LEU A 242 -4.71 -8.52 3.46
CA LEU A 242 -5.13 -7.12 3.58
C LEU A 242 -4.02 -6.22 4.12
N GLY A 243 -3.26 -6.68 5.12
CA GLY A 243 -2.10 -5.93 5.63
C GLY A 243 -1.00 -5.75 4.57
N LEU A 244 -0.70 -6.78 3.79
CA LEU A 244 0.25 -6.69 2.68
C LEU A 244 -0.28 -5.76 1.58
N GLN A 245 -1.55 -5.86 1.20
CA GLN A 245 -2.17 -4.99 0.20
C GLN A 245 -2.15 -3.53 0.63
N PHE A 246 -2.42 -3.25 1.91
CA PHE A 246 -2.30 -1.89 2.43
C PHE A 246 -0.90 -1.33 2.26
N ALA A 247 0.14 -2.11 2.59
CA ALA A 247 1.53 -1.70 2.39
C ALA A 247 1.84 -1.42 0.91
N PHE A 248 1.39 -2.28 -0.01
CA PHE A 248 1.56 -2.08 -1.46
C PHE A 248 0.80 -0.85 -1.98
N LEU A 249 -0.44 -0.63 -1.51
CA LEU A 249 -1.23 0.53 -1.89
C LEU A 249 -0.58 1.82 -1.42
N LEU A 250 -0.07 1.85 -0.18
CA LEU A 250 0.62 3.00 0.36
C LEU A 250 1.91 3.30 -0.40
N ALA A 251 2.71 2.28 -0.70
CA ALA A 251 3.93 2.44 -1.50
C ALA A 251 3.62 2.91 -2.92
N GLY A 252 2.59 2.33 -3.57
CA GLY A 252 2.17 2.71 -4.93
C GLY A 252 1.49 4.07 -5.04
N ALA A 253 0.96 4.61 -3.94
CA ALA A 253 0.32 5.93 -3.93
C ALA A 253 1.33 7.09 -3.73
N ILE A 254 2.58 6.79 -3.35
CA ILE A 254 3.65 7.80 -3.16
C ILE A 254 4.35 8.13 -4.48
N ILE A 255 4.28 7.24 -5.46
CA ILE A 255 4.85 7.40 -6.79
C ILE A 255 3.89 8.21 -7.67
#